data_2f79cfff2152c60ed3d9c38272115c4d
#
_entry.id   2f79cfff2152c60ed3d9c38272115c4d
#
_cell.length_a   1.000
_cell.length_b   1.000
_cell.length_c   1.000
_cell.angle_alpha   90.00
_cell.angle_beta   90.00
_cell.angle_gamma   90.00
#
_symmetry.space_group_name_H-M   'P 1'
#
loop_
_entity.id
_entity.type
_entity.pdbx_description
1 polymer ?
#
loop_
_entity_poly.entity_id
_entity_poly.type
_entity_poly.pdbx_seq_one_letter_code
_entity_poly.pdbx_strand_id
1 'polypeptide(L)'
;MISLRRHVLTLVAVFLALAVGVVLGSTSVATSIRDAVVEREETTAARLEASQDDLAAERLAVDRLDSLAGDLTPAVVDGRLDGRPVLTIVAPGASDEDVSAAREVIDAAGGIDAGRVTLTDMAVDPEADAELQALVANLPIGTAPAADADLGTQLGTALGRAGLLRAEDAEPHLEDDDRETVLTTLADAGIIGYEPGTLRPGQLALVVTGPRDEESTGVRVAALARTLDGEGAGAVVAVRTGDSGGRDAVSILRSSAEEDVSTIDDAGTEAGRLATTLALAEQLDGGQGHYGLRPDATAAAPSLPPTPER
;
A
#
# COMPACT_ATOMS: atom_id res chain seq x y z
N MET A 1 54.27 63.46 -45.48
CA MET A 1 54.70 62.80 -44.24
C MET A 1 53.70 63.17 -43.14
N ILE A 2 52.81 62.25 -42.79
CA ILE A 2 51.85 62.47 -41.72
C ILE A 2 52.63 62.39 -40.40
N SER A 3 52.65 63.51 -39.65
CA SER A 3 53.50 63.63 -38.48
C SER A 3 53.15 62.60 -37.40
N LEU A 4 54.13 61.92 -36.85
CA LEU A 4 54.04 60.94 -35.77
C LEU A 4 53.11 61.41 -34.61
N ARG A 5 53.11 62.72 -34.36
CA ARG A 5 52.21 63.38 -33.37
C ARG A 5 50.75 63.20 -33.67
N ARG A 6 50.31 63.23 -34.93
CA ARG A 6 48.88 63.00 -35.27
C ARG A 6 48.46 61.51 -35.04
N HIS A 7 49.37 60.57 -35.33
CA HIS A 7 49.08 59.13 -35.09
C HIS A 7 48.97 58.82 -33.59
N VAL A 8 49.87 59.38 -32.80
CA VAL A 8 49.79 59.19 -31.34
C VAL A 8 48.55 59.84 -30.79
N LEU A 9 48.14 61.02 -31.24
CA LEU A 9 46.90 61.64 -30.71
C LEU A 9 45.64 60.90 -31.10
N THR A 10 45.56 60.33 -32.29
CA THR A 10 44.43 59.49 -32.71
C THR A 10 44.38 58.15 -31.91
N LEU A 11 45.53 57.55 -31.67
CA LEU A 11 45.61 56.33 -30.85
C LEU A 11 45.17 56.58 -29.42
N VAL A 12 45.61 57.65 -28.77
CA VAL A 12 45.18 58.02 -27.40
C VAL A 12 43.68 58.33 -27.39
N ALA A 13 43.12 59.02 -28.38
CA ALA A 13 41.69 59.30 -28.44
C ALA A 13 40.85 58.01 -28.58
N VAL A 14 41.33 57.08 -29.43
CA VAL A 14 40.64 55.77 -29.59
C VAL A 14 40.67 54.93 -28.29
N PHE A 15 41.85 54.87 -27.62
CA PHE A 15 41.95 54.16 -26.32
C PHE A 15 41.14 54.85 -25.25
N LEU A 16 41.08 56.17 -25.22
CA LEU A 16 40.25 56.88 -24.23
C LEU A 16 38.74 56.60 -24.47
N ALA A 17 38.29 56.64 -25.72
CA ALA A 17 36.92 56.33 -26.10
C ALA A 17 36.58 54.89 -25.80
N LEU A 18 37.50 53.91 -26.01
CA LEU A 18 37.35 52.55 -25.71
C LEU A 18 37.26 52.33 -24.17
N ALA A 19 38.15 52.98 -23.40
CA ALA A 19 38.13 52.93 -21.95
C ALA A 19 36.83 53.47 -21.35
N VAL A 20 36.37 54.63 -21.85
CA VAL A 20 35.07 55.20 -21.42
C VAL A 20 33.91 54.33 -21.85
N GLY A 21 33.93 53.74 -23.05
CA GLY A 21 32.90 52.79 -23.53
C GLY A 21 32.85 51.52 -22.71
N VAL A 22 33.98 50.95 -22.33
CA VAL A 22 34.06 49.78 -21.47
C VAL A 22 33.53 50.06 -20.05
N VAL A 23 33.90 51.19 -19.47
CA VAL A 23 33.45 51.60 -18.12
C VAL A 23 31.93 51.84 -18.10
N LEU A 24 31.41 52.56 -19.08
CA LEU A 24 29.96 52.83 -19.18
C LEU A 24 29.16 51.57 -19.56
N GLY A 25 29.70 50.72 -20.43
CA GLY A 25 29.04 49.46 -20.83
C GLY A 25 29.04 48.41 -19.72
N SER A 26 30.14 48.28 -18.97
CA SER A 26 30.24 47.27 -17.91
C SER A 26 29.37 47.58 -16.69
N THR A 27 29.18 48.85 -16.35
CA THR A 27 28.35 49.25 -15.20
C THR A 27 26.86 49.12 -15.52
N SER A 28 26.39 49.45 -16.71
CA SER A 28 24.96 49.34 -17.06
C SER A 28 24.53 47.88 -17.28
N VAL A 29 25.37 47.05 -17.90
CA VAL A 29 25.07 45.62 -18.11
C VAL A 29 25.14 44.84 -16.80
N ALA A 30 26.11 45.12 -15.93
CA ALA A 30 26.22 44.45 -14.64
C ALA A 30 25.04 44.77 -13.69
N THR A 31 24.54 46.00 -13.68
CA THR A 31 23.34 46.38 -12.91
C THR A 31 22.09 45.71 -13.46
N SER A 32 21.86 45.75 -14.78
CA SER A 32 20.66 45.12 -15.37
C SER A 32 20.62 43.61 -15.21
N ILE A 33 21.77 42.93 -15.26
CA ILE A 33 21.83 41.48 -14.96
C ILE A 33 21.55 41.22 -13.48
N ARG A 34 22.10 42.04 -12.59
CA ARG A 34 21.88 41.90 -11.15
C ARG A 34 20.40 42.11 -10.77
N ASP A 35 19.81 43.15 -11.31
CA ASP A 35 18.39 43.47 -11.08
C ASP A 35 17.47 42.34 -11.62
N ALA A 36 17.76 41.80 -12.81
CA ALA A 36 17.03 40.69 -13.40
C ALA A 36 17.20 39.38 -12.62
N VAL A 37 18.36 39.14 -11.97
CA VAL A 37 18.58 37.97 -11.10
C VAL A 37 17.82 38.15 -9.81
N VAL A 38 17.88 39.33 -9.17
CA VAL A 38 17.12 39.58 -7.93
C VAL A 38 15.61 39.48 -8.17
N GLU A 39 15.08 40.05 -9.25
CA GLU A 39 13.66 39.95 -9.62
C GLU A 39 13.24 38.49 -9.88
N ARG A 40 14.12 37.68 -10.50
CA ARG A 40 13.86 36.23 -10.66
C ARG A 40 13.87 35.46 -9.33
N GLU A 41 14.82 35.76 -8.44
CA GLU A 41 14.88 35.16 -7.12
C GLU A 41 13.63 35.50 -6.30
N GLU A 42 13.21 36.75 -6.27
CA GLU A 42 11.98 37.22 -5.60
C GLU A 42 10.73 36.54 -6.18
N THR A 43 10.63 36.48 -7.52
CA THR A 43 9.50 35.83 -8.19
C THR A 43 9.47 34.32 -7.92
N THR A 44 10.62 33.68 -7.89
CA THR A 44 10.73 32.25 -7.60
C THR A 44 10.40 31.96 -6.15
N ALA A 45 10.88 32.80 -5.22
CA ALA A 45 10.55 32.69 -3.79
C ALA A 45 9.05 32.86 -3.54
N ALA A 46 8.44 33.88 -4.14
CA ALA A 46 7.00 34.12 -4.02
C ALA A 46 6.15 32.97 -4.62
N ARG A 47 6.59 32.38 -5.74
CA ARG A 47 5.91 31.20 -6.31
C ARG A 47 6.06 29.96 -5.43
N LEU A 48 7.23 29.76 -4.82
CA LEU A 48 7.45 28.66 -3.91
C LEU A 48 6.56 28.80 -2.65
N GLU A 49 6.50 30.00 -2.09
CA GLU A 49 5.64 30.31 -0.94
C GLU A 49 4.16 30.07 -1.27
N ALA A 50 3.67 30.60 -2.38
CA ALA A 50 2.30 30.38 -2.84
C ALA A 50 2.01 28.86 -3.06
N SER A 51 2.94 28.12 -3.66
CA SER A 51 2.79 26.67 -3.85
C SER A 51 2.79 25.90 -2.53
N GLN A 52 3.56 26.34 -1.53
CA GLN A 52 3.54 25.76 -0.20
C GLN A 52 2.21 26.03 0.53
N ASP A 53 1.68 27.24 0.40
CA ASP A 53 0.38 27.60 0.97
C ASP A 53 -0.76 26.81 0.32
N ASP A 54 -0.75 26.66 -0.99
CA ASP A 54 -1.72 25.84 -1.73
C ASP A 54 -1.66 24.38 -1.27
N LEU A 55 -0.45 23.79 -1.19
CA LEU A 55 -0.26 22.42 -0.70
C LEU A 55 -0.72 22.26 0.76
N ALA A 56 -0.50 23.26 1.60
CA ALA A 56 -0.98 23.22 2.99
C ALA A 56 -2.50 23.27 3.07
N ALA A 57 -3.14 24.08 2.23
CA ALA A 57 -4.59 24.15 2.13
C ALA A 57 -5.21 22.85 1.61
N GLU A 58 -4.60 22.23 0.57
CA GLU A 58 -5.02 20.94 0.04
C GLU A 58 -4.90 19.83 1.08
N ARG A 59 -3.77 19.74 1.80
CA ARG A 59 -3.57 18.77 2.88
C ARG A 59 -4.64 18.90 3.96
N LEU A 60 -4.90 20.14 4.40
CA LEU A 60 -5.93 20.39 5.41
C LEU A 60 -7.33 19.98 4.91
N ALA A 61 -7.62 20.14 3.63
CA ALA A 61 -8.88 19.69 3.04
C ALA A 61 -8.99 18.16 3.02
N VAL A 62 -7.91 17.46 2.65
CA VAL A 62 -7.84 15.99 2.68
C VAL A 62 -7.98 15.47 4.10
N ASP A 63 -7.25 16.03 5.08
CA ASP A 63 -7.33 15.62 6.49
C ASP A 63 -8.76 15.78 7.05
N ARG A 64 -9.47 16.85 6.66
CA ARG A 64 -10.85 17.05 7.09
C ARG A 64 -11.83 16.06 6.46
N LEU A 65 -11.61 15.70 5.20
CA LEU A 65 -12.43 14.69 4.51
C LEU A 65 -12.18 13.30 5.10
N ASP A 66 -10.94 12.99 5.42
CA ASP A 66 -10.58 11.73 6.08
C ASP A 66 -11.18 11.65 7.49
N SER A 67 -11.08 12.72 8.28
CA SER A 67 -11.76 12.80 9.59
C SER A 67 -13.28 12.63 9.48
N LEU A 68 -13.90 13.21 8.46
CA LEU A 68 -15.34 13.02 8.21
C LEU A 68 -15.66 11.56 7.86
N ALA A 69 -14.80 10.89 7.08
CA ALA A 69 -14.95 9.47 6.79
C ALA A 69 -14.90 8.65 8.08
N GLY A 70 -13.96 8.94 8.99
CA GLY A 70 -13.86 8.30 10.30
C GLY A 70 -15.12 8.51 11.16
N ASP A 71 -15.65 9.73 11.22
CA ASP A 71 -16.87 10.04 11.96
C ASP A 71 -18.11 9.28 11.43
N LEU A 72 -18.16 9.01 10.11
CA LEU A 72 -19.26 8.30 9.47
C LEU A 72 -19.09 6.77 9.50
N THR A 73 -17.87 6.27 9.61
CA THR A 73 -17.53 4.85 9.54
C THR A 73 -18.40 3.97 10.43
N PRO A 74 -18.61 4.24 11.74
CA PRO A 74 -19.43 3.37 12.58
C PRO A 74 -20.86 3.20 12.07
N ALA A 75 -21.46 4.26 11.54
CA ALA A 75 -22.83 4.21 11.03
C ALA A 75 -22.94 3.51 9.66
N VAL A 76 -21.87 3.55 8.85
CA VAL A 76 -21.83 2.92 7.53
C VAL A 76 -21.56 1.43 7.61
N VAL A 77 -20.68 1.01 8.53
CA VAL A 77 -20.27 -0.39 8.65
C VAL A 77 -21.17 -1.22 9.59
N ASP A 78 -22.01 -0.60 10.39
CA ASP A 78 -22.86 -1.26 11.39
C ASP A 78 -23.59 -2.48 10.81
N GLY A 79 -23.34 -3.65 11.42
CA GLY A 79 -23.91 -4.93 11.03
C GLY A 79 -23.43 -5.51 9.70
N ARG A 80 -22.46 -4.89 9.00
CA ARG A 80 -21.97 -5.38 7.69
C ARG A 80 -21.22 -6.71 7.78
N LEU A 81 -20.57 -6.96 8.90
CA LEU A 81 -19.84 -8.20 9.18
C LEU A 81 -20.44 -8.96 10.39
N ASP A 82 -21.72 -8.79 10.69
CA ASP A 82 -22.34 -9.33 11.90
C ASP A 82 -22.12 -10.85 12.02
N GLY A 83 -21.41 -11.23 13.08
CA GLY A 83 -21.07 -12.62 13.39
C GLY A 83 -20.05 -13.26 12.44
N ARG A 84 -19.40 -12.51 11.53
CA ARG A 84 -18.42 -13.05 10.57
C ARG A 84 -17.01 -13.03 11.14
N PRO A 85 -16.36 -14.20 11.31
CA PRO A 85 -14.98 -14.24 11.78
C PRO A 85 -14.00 -13.84 10.66
N VAL A 86 -13.12 -12.89 10.96
CA VAL A 86 -12.10 -12.36 10.04
C VAL A 86 -10.71 -12.71 10.56
N LEU A 87 -9.94 -13.48 9.78
CA LEU A 87 -8.53 -13.76 10.04
C LEU A 87 -7.66 -12.64 9.50
N THR A 88 -6.80 -12.08 10.34
CA THR A 88 -5.84 -11.06 9.92
C THR A 88 -4.47 -11.69 9.65
N ILE A 89 -3.98 -11.58 8.41
CA ILE A 89 -2.62 -11.93 8.01
C ILE A 89 -1.81 -10.64 7.90
N VAL A 90 -0.72 -10.56 8.64
CA VAL A 90 0.18 -9.41 8.64
C VAL A 90 1.42 -9.76 7.83
N ALA A 91 1.58 -9.17 6.66
CA ALA A 91 2.75 -9.38 5.82
C ALA A 91 3.89 -8.41 6.20
N PRO A 92 5.14 -8.74 5.83
CA PRO A 92 6.29 -7.91 6.13
C PRO A 92 6.11 -6.46 5.64
N GLY A 93 6.49 -5.50 6.48
CA GLY A 93 6.36 -4.06 6.20
C GLY A 93 5.00 -3.45 6.57
N ALA A 94 4.02 -4.25 6.98
CA ALA A 94 2.76 -3.73 7.52
C ALA A 94 3.00 -2.94 8.82
N SER A 95 2.21 -1.89 9.03
CA SER A 95 2.24 -1.11 10.26
C SER A 95 1.31 -1.74 11.32
N ASP A 96 1.78 -1.91 12.55
CA ASP A 96 0.94 -2.36 13.65
C ASP A 96 -0.25 -1.42 13.91
N GLU A 97 -0.08 -0.13 13.63
CA GLU A 97 -1.15 0.87 13.70
C GLU A 97 -2.27 0.55 12.69
N ASP A 98 -1.90 0.27 11.42
CA ASP A 98 -2.88 -0.05 10.37
C ASP A 98 -3.61 -1.35 10.68
N VAL A 99 -2.89 -2.36 11.17
CA VAL A 99 -3.48 -3.66 11.59
C VAL A 99 -4.48 -3.46 12.72
N SER A 100 -4.11 -2.69 13.75
CA SER A 100 -4.99 -2.44 14.91
C SER A 100 -6.23 -1.66 14.51
N ALA A 101 -6.04 -0.59 13.72
CA ALA A 101 -7.15 0.25 13.27
C ALA A 101 -8.11 -0.51 12.32
N ALA A 102 -7.61 -1.35 11.42
CA ALA A 102 -8.48 -2.19 10.58
C ALA A 102 -9.33 -3.16 11.43
N ARG A 103 -8.72 -3.77 12.45
CA ARG A 103 -9.46 -4.67 13.37
C ARG A 103 -10.53 -3.92 14.19
N GLU A 104 -10.26 -2.69 14.62
CA GLU A 104 -11.24 -1.86 15.31
C GLU A 104 -12.48 -1.58 14.43
N VAL A 105 -12.28 -1.29 13.14
CA VAL A 105 -13.40 -1.05 12.22
C VAL A 105 -14.15 -2.34 11.89
N ILE A 106 -13.47 -3.49 11.79
CA ILE A 106 -14.10 -4.80 11.64
C ILE A 106 -14.98 -5.13 12.85
N ASP A 107 -14.49 -4.88 14.06
CA ASP A 107 -15.27 -5.04 15.30
C ASP A 107 -16.49 -4.13 15.32
N ALA A 108 -16.33 -2.85 14.94
CA ALA A 108 -17.43 -1.90 14.81
C ALA A 108 -18.49 -2.34 13.77
N ALA A 109 -18.11 -3.15 12.79
CA ALA A 109 -19.01 -3.74 11.79
C ALA A 109 -19.72 -5.03 12.30
N GLY A 110 -19.49 -5.45 13.54
CA GLY A 110 -20.02 -6.69 14.10
C GLY A 110 -19.19 -7.93 13.75
N GLY A 111 -18.02 -7.76 13.15
CA GLY A 111 -17.10 -8.85 12.81
C GLY A 111 -16.49 -9.48 14.06
N ILE A 112 -16.14 -10.75 13.97
CA ILE A 112 -15.45 -11.48 15.02
C ILE A 112 -13.97 -11.56 14.69
N ASP A 113 -13.12 -11.15 15.61
CA ASP A 113 -11.68 -11.33 15.46
C ASP A 113 -11.33 -12.83 15.53
N ALA A 114 -10.89 -13.41 14.42
CA ALA A 114 -10.45 -14.80 14.33
C ALA A 114 -8.98 -14.99 14.73
N GLY A 115 -8.27 -13.89 15.03
CA GLY A 115 -6.88 -13.89 15.41
C GLY A 115 -5.96 -13.29 14.35
N ARG A 116 -4.65 -13.30 14.65
CA ARG A 116 -3.62 -12.72 13.81
C ARG A 116 -2.50 -13.72 13.54
N VAL A 117 -2.09 -13.82 12.28
CA VAL A 117 -0.87 -14.51 11.84
C VAL A 117 0.05 -13.48 11.23
N THR A 118 1.29 -13.40 11.69
CA THR A 118 2.32 -12.50 11.15
C THR A 118 3.29 -13.31 10.30
N LEU A 119 3.44 -12.99 9.04
CA LEU A 119 4.48 -13.55 8.18
C LEU A 119 5.81 -12.89 8.55
N THR A 120 6.83 -13.69 8.74
CA THR A 120 8.20 -13.20 8.97
C THR A 120 8.88 -12.87 7.63
N ASP A 121 10.06 -12.25 7.70
CA ASP A 121 10.86 -12.05 6.48
C ASP A 121 11.24 -13.39 5.83
N MET A 122 11.41 -14.49 6.57
CA MET A 122 11.65 -15.84 6.03
C MET A 122 10.49 -16.34 5.14
N ALA A 123 9.26 -15.96 5.44
CA ALA A 123 8.10 -16.36 4.62
C ALA A 123 8.17 -15.80 3.20
N VAL A 124 8.90 -14.72 2.99
CA VAL A 124 9.01 -14.00 1.70
C VAL A 124 10.43 -14.00 1.13
N ASP A 125 11.42 -14.57 1.83
CA ASP A 125 12.81 -14.66 1.40
C ASP A 125 12.99 -15.77 0.35
N PRO A 126 13.47 -15.46 -0.87
CA PRO A 126 13.77 -16.46 -1.87
C PRO A 126 14.89 -17.45 -1.46
N GLU A 127 15.77 -17.07 -0.55
CA GLU A 127 16.83 -17.97 -0.06
C GLU A 127 16.27 -19.10 0.83
N ALA A 128 15.11 -18.90 1.45
CA ALA A 128 14.41 -19.89 2.27
C ALA A 128 13.49 -20.84 1.44
N ASP A 129 13.39 -20.67 0.14
CA ASP A 129 12.43 -21.37 -0.73
C ASP A 129 12.46 -22.88 -0.60
N ALA A 130 13.66 -23.47 -0.65
CA ALA A 130 13.79 -24.93 -0.59
C ALA A 130 13.39 -25.51 0.77
N GLU A 131 13.66 -24.79 1.86
CA GLU A 131 13.30 -25.19 3.22
C GLU A 131 11.79 -25.08 3.43
N LEU A 132 11.19 -23.98 3.00
CA LEU A 132 9.75 -23.74 3.09
C LEU A 132 8.97 -24.78 2.27
N GLN A 133 9.40 -25.08 1.05
CA GLN A 133 8.77 -26.09 0.22
C GLN A 133 8.81 -27.48 0.87
N ALA A 134 9.97 -27.87 1.40
CA ALA A 134 10.12 -29.14 2.10
C ALA A 134 9.26 -29.22 3.36
N LEU A 135 9.11 -28.10 4.07
CA LEU A 135 8.27 -28.01 5.26
C LEU A 135 6.79 -28.18 4.91
N VAL A 136 6.27 -27.39 3.95
CA VAL A 136 4.85 -27.40 3.56
C VAL A 136 4.43 -28.75 3.00
N ALA A 137 5.31 -29.43 2.25
CA ALA A 137 5.03 -30.75 1.69
C ALA A 137 4.77 -31.85 2.76
N ASN A 138 5.17 -31.61 4.01
CA ASN A 138 5.00 -32.57 5.11
C ASN A 138 3.92 -32.16 6.12
N LEU A 139 3.23 -31.03 5.90
CA LEU A 139 2.17 -30.59 6.80
C LEU A 139 0.90 -31.44 6.64
N PRO A 140 0.12 -31.68 7.71
CA PRO A 140 -1.14 -32.42 7.66
C PRO A 140 -2.28 -31.54 7.13
N ILE A 141 -2.15 -31.03 5.91
CA ILE A 141 -3.12 -30.11 5.27
C ILE A 141 -4.09 -30.82 4.30
N GLY A 142 -4.15 -32.15 4.36
CA GLY A 142 -4.93 -32.94 3.41
C GLY A 142 -4.26 -33.06 2.05
N THR A 143 -4.92 -32.61 0.98
CA THR A 143 -4.30 -32.61 -0.37
C THR A 143 -3.25 -31.52 -0.44
N ALA A 144 -1.98 -31.91 -0.60
CA ALA A 144 -0.90 -30.96 -0.79
C ALA A 144 -1.08 -30.17 -2.10
N PRO A 145 -0.68 -28.89 -2.12
CA PRO A 145 -0.60 -28.15 -3.38
C PRO A 145 0.36 -28.84 -4.36
N ALA A 146 0.22 -28.51 -5.66
CA ALA A 146 1.12 -29.05 -6.68
C ALA A 146 2.58 -28.72 -6.30
N ALA A 147 3.49 -29.69 -6.51
CA ALA A 147 4.90 -29.53 -6.11
C ALA A 147 5.63 -28.42 -6.90
N ASP A 148 5.09 -28.03 -8.05
CA ASP A 148 5.55 -26.92 -8.90
C ASP A 148 4.78 -25.61 -8.67
N ALA A 149 3.81 -25.57 -7.74
CA ALA A 149 3.15 -24.34 -7.35
C ALA A 149 4.17 -23.37 -6.70
N ASP A 150 3.98 -22.09 -6.91
CA ASP A 150 4.80 -21.08 -6.23
C ASP A 150 4.60 -21.13 -4.71
N LEU A 151 5.57 -20.62 -3.96
CA LEU A 151 5.58 -20.73 -2.51
C LEU A 151 4.52 -19.86 -1.82
N GLY A 152 4.09 -18.77 -2.47
CA GLY A 152 2.95 -18.00 -1.99
C GLY A 152 1.68 -18.84 -2.00
N THR A 153 1.44 -19.57 -3.08
CA THR A 153 0.34 -20.54 -3.21
C THR A 153 0.46 -21.68 -2.18
N GLN A 154 1.65 -22.25 -2.01
CA GLN A 154 1.86 -23.33 -1.04
C GLN A 154 1.61 -22.86 0.41
N LEU A 155 2.16 -21.73 0.79
CA LEU A 155 1.94 -21.13 2.12
C LEU A 155 0.49 -20.67 2.31
N GLY A 156 -0.11 -20.10 1.26
CA GLY A 156 -1.53 -19.71 1.25
C GLY A 156 -2.45 -20.91 1.49
N THR A 157 -2.16 -22.07 0.87
CA THR A 157 -2.90 -23.30 1.11
C THR A 157 -2.75 -23.77 2.55
N ALA A 158 -1.52 -23.79 3.09
CA ALA A 158 -1.29 -24.21 4.47
C ALA A 158 -2.01 -23.30 5.48
N LEU A 159 -1.86 -21.98 5.31
CA LEU A 159 -2.50 -20.99 6.19
C LEU A 159 -4.02 -20.92 6.00
N GLY A 160 -4.50 -21.01 4.75
CA GLY A 160 -5.93 -21.00 4.45
C GLY A 160 -6.63 -22.20 5.12
N ARG A 161 -6.09 -23.40 4.98
CA ARG A 161 -6.69 -24.58 5.60
C ARG A 161 -6.57 -24.63 7.11
N ALA A 162 -5.49 -24.10 7.66
CA ALA A 162 -5.35 -24.00 9.11
C ALA A 162 -6.16 -22.85 9.72
N GLY A 163 -6.37 -21.76 8.95
CA GLY A 163 -6.88 -20.51 9.49
C GLY A 163 -8.26 -20.08 8.98
N LEU A 164 -8.84 -20.76 7.96
CA LEU A 164 -10.11 -20.38 7.37
C LEU A 164 -11.15 -21.51 7.44
N LEU A 165 -12.39 -21.11 7.32
CA LEU A 165 -13.55 -21.98 7.09
C LEU A 165 -13.75 -22.15 5.59
N ARG A 166 -14.18 -23.32 5.14
CA ARG A 166 -14.55 -23.56 3.75
C ARG A 166 -15.68 -22.63 3.32
N ALA A 167 -15.58 -22.06 2.12
CA ALA A 167 -16.61 -21.17 1.58
C ALA A 167 -17.99 -21.86 1.44
N GLU A 168 -17.98 -23.16 1.12
CA GLU A 168 -19.19 -23.92 0.77
C GLU A 168 -20.12 -24.18 1.95
N ASP A 169 -19.59 -24.52 3.12
CA ASP A 169 -20.34 -25.00 4.27
C ASP A 169 -19.99 -24.30 5.59
N ALA A 170 -19.01 -23.39 5.57
CA ALA A 170 -18.47 -22.68 6.72
C ALA A 170 -17.94 -23.64 7.83
N GLU A 171 -17.45 -24.81 7.45
CA GLU A 171 -16.81 -25.76 8.33
C GLU A 171 -15.28 -25.65 8.26
N PRO A 172 -14.52 -25.99 9.31
CA PRO A 172 -13.06 -26.02 9.25
C PRO A 172 -12.53 -27.00 8.20
N HIS A 173 -11.41 -26.69 7.56
CA HIS A 173 -10.73 -27.60 6.63
C HIS A 173 -10.04 -28.76 7.37
N LEU A 174 -9.55 -28.49 8.57
CA LEU A 174 -8.76 -29.40 9.40
C LEU A 174 -9.37 -29.58 10.77
N GLU A 175 -9.16 -30.74 11.36
CA GLU A 175 -9.43 -30.99 12.79
C GLU A 175 -8.50 -30.10 13.65
N ASP A 176 -8.89 -29.83 14.88
CA ASP A 176 -8.16 -28.92 15.78
C ASP A 176 -6.68 -29.33 15.99
N ASP A 177 -6.40 -30.61 16.15
CA ASP A 177 -5.04 -31.14 16.36
C ASP A 177 -4.14 -30.95 15.10
N ASP A 178 -4.68 -31.18 13.91
CA ASP A 178 -3.96 -30.98 12.65
C ASP A 178 -3.71 -29.48 12.41
N ARG A 179 -4.69 -28.64 12.70
CA ARG A 179 -4.58 -27.18 12.63
C ARG A 179 -3.47 -26.66 13.53
N GLU A 180 -3.46 -27.07 14.81
CA GLU A 180 -2.42 -26.68 15.75
C GLU A 180 -1.04 -27.19 15.31
N THR A 181 -0.96 -28.41 14.76
CA THR A 181 0.27 -28.96 14.21
C THR A 181 0.81 -28.11 13.06
N VAL A 182 -0.04 -27.69 12.12
CA VAL A 182 0.35 -26.82 11.00
C VAL A 182 0.90 -25.48 11.52
N LEU A 183 0.16 -24.81 12.39
CA LEU A 183 0.55 -23.49 12.91
C LEU A 183 1.83 -23.54 13.73
N THR A 184 1.95 -24.54 14.62
CA THR A 184 3.15 -24.71 15.45
C THR A 184 4.37 -25.04 14.59
N THR A 185 4.23 -25.93 13.60
CA THR A 185 5.33 -26.29 12.70
C THR A 185 5.85 -25.09 11.91
N LEU A 186 4.95 -24.26 11.37
CA LEU A 186 5.33 -23.03 10.67
C LEU A 186 5.96 -21.99 11.59
N ALA A 187 5.50 -21.89 12.83
CA ALA A 187 6.04 -20.99 13.83
C ALA A 187 7.42 -21.42 14.33
N ASP A 188 7.60 -22.72 14.64
CA ASP A 188 8.88 -23.29 15.07
C ASP A 188 9.96 -23.16 13.98
N ALA A 189 9.56 -23.22 12.72
CA ALA A 189 10.44 -22.95 11.58
C ALA A 189 10.72 -21.44 11.37
N GLY A 190 10.09 -20.55 12.13
CA GLY A 190 10.27 -19.11 12.03
C GLY A 190 9.61 -18.49 10.79
N ILE A 191 8.70 -19.18 10.11
CA ILE A 191 7.97 -18.69 8.94
C ILE A 191 6.84 -17.73 9.33
N ILE A 192 6.14 -18.05 10.41
CA ILE A 192 5.05 -17.22 10.95
C ILE A 192 5.25 -16.94 12.45
N GLY A 193 4.58 -15.87 12.90
CA GLY A 193 4.31 -15.61 14.31
C GLY A 193 2.81 -15.63 14.58
N TYR A 194 2.37 -16.28 15.63
CA TYR A 194 0.99 -16.22 16.11
C TYR A 194 0.96 -16.43 17.63
N GLU A 195 -0.17 -16.12 18.26
CA GLU A 195 -0.37 -16.38 19.68
C GLU A 195 -1.13 -17.71 19.85
N PRO A 196 -0.51 -18.76 20.43
CA PRO A 196 -1.15 -20.06 20.60
C PRO A 196 -2.48 -19.97 21.36
N GLY A 197 -3.50 -20.68 20.87
CA GLY A 197 -4.82 -20.73 21.48
C GLY A 197 -5.72 -19.51 21.25
N THR A 198 -5.26 -18.48 20.53
CA THR A 198 -6.07 -17.29 20.18
C THR A 198 -6.68 -17.39 18.78
N LEU A 199 -6.09 -18.22 17.91
CA LEU A 199 -6.48 -18.32 16.52
C LEU A 199 -7.68 -19.25 16.35
N ARG A 200 -8.71 -18.75 15.68
CA ARG A 200 -9.91 -19.50 15.27
C ARG A 200 -10.04 -19.47 13.75
N PRO A 201 -10.71 -20.45 13.13
CA PRO A 201 -10.97 -20.38 11.71
C PRO A 201 -11.81 -19.15 11.34
N GLY A 202 -11.27 -18.30 10.45
CA GLY A 202 -11.94 -17.14 9.88
C GLY A 202 -12.82 -17.54 8.71
N GLN A 203 -13.87 -16.80 8.44
CA GLN A 203 -14.63 -16.93 7.19
C GLN A 203 -13.98 -16.11 6.07
N LEU A 204 -13.43 -14.96 6.42
CA LEU A 204 -12.74 -14.04 5.54
C LEU A 204 -11.27 -13.88 5.95
N ALA A 205 -10.42 -13.51 4.98
CA ALA A 205 -9.05 -13.14 5.24
C ALA A 205 -8.81 -11.64 4.94
N LEU A 206 -8.19 -10.94 5.90
CA LEU A 206 -7.63 -9.61 5.68
C LEU A 206 -6.11 -9.73 5.66
N VAL A 207 -5.47 -9.44 4.54
CA VAL A 207 -4.01 -9.38 4.41
C VAL A 207 -3.57 -7.94 4.46
N VAL A 208 -2.91 -7.53 5.54
CA VAL A 208 -2.33 -6.18 5.66
C VAL A 208 -0.86 -6.26 5.29
N THR A 209 -0.43 -5.43 4.35
CA THR A 209 0.96 -5.39 3.86
C THR A 209 1.51 -3.96 3.84
N GLY A 210 2.83 -3.82 3.85
CA GLY A 210 3.49 -2.52 3.69
C GLY A 210 3.83 -2.21 2.23
N PRO A 211 4.09 -0.93 1.91
CA PRO A 211 4.65 -0.54 0.63
C PRO A 211 6.12 -0.99 0.57
N ARG A 212 6.39 -2.09 -0.09
CA ARG A 212 7.75 -2.61 -0.29
C ARG A 212 8.12 -2.58 -1.76
N ASP A 213 9.39 -2.27 -2.03
CA ASP A 213 9.95 -2.20 -3.38
C ASP A 213 10.47 -3.58 -3.89
N GLU A 214 10.40 -4.61 -3.06
CA GLU A 214 10.87 -5.95 -3.39
C GLU A 214 9.78 -6.73 -4.11
N GLU A 215 9.92 -6.89 -5.42
CA GLU A 215 8.97 -7.60 -6.29
C GLU A 215 8.71 -9.05 -5.84
N SER A 216 9.74 -9.74 -5.35
CA SER A 216 9.59 -11.11 -4.82
C SER A 216 8.61 -11.18 -3.65
N THR A 217 8.67 -10.23 -2.73
CA THR A 217 7.73 -10.11 -1.61
C THR A 217 6.31 -9.84 -2.12
N GLY A 218 6.15 -8.88 -3.02
CA GLY A 218 4.86 -8.53 -3.60
C GLY A 218 4.21 -9.70 -4.32
N VAL A 219 4.97 -10.42 -5.17
CA VAL A 219 4.49 -11.62 -5.90
C VAL A 219 4.04 -12.69 -4.93
N ARG A 220 4.83 -12.97 -3.89
CA ARG A 220 4.52 -14.01 -2.91
C ARG A 220 3.28 -13.70 -2.08
N VAL A 221 3.14 -12.46 -1.61
CA VAL A 221 1.95 -12.01 -0.86
C VAL A 221 0.71 -12.01 -1.76
N ALA A 222 0.84 -11.61 -3.02
CA ALA A 222 -0.27 -11.67 -3.98
C ALA A 222 -0.75 -13.10 -4.23
N ALA A 223 0.17 -14.04 -4.45
CA ALA A 223 -0.15 -15.46 -4.64
C ALA A 223 -0.79 -16.09 -3.38
N LEU A 224 -0.24 -15.76 -2.21
CA LEU A 224 -0.82 -16.15 -0.92
C LEU A 224 -2.25 -15.63 -0.77
N ALA A 225 -2.49 -14.36 -1.07
CA ALA A 225 -3.82 -13.76 -0.93
C ALA A 225 -4.85 -14.40 -1.86
N ARG A 226 -4.49 -14.68 -3.12
CA ARG A 226 -5.38 -15.42 -4.05
C ARG A 226 -5.75 -16.81 -3.52
N THR A 227 -4.77 -17.49 -2.94
CA THR A 227 -5.02 -18.80 -2.38
C THR A 227 -5.92 -18.74 -1.14
N LEU A 228 -5.71 -17.75 -0.27
CA LEU A 228 -6.60 -17.52 0.88
C LEU A 228 -8.03 -17.22 0.44
N ASP A 229 -8.20 -16.46 -0.63
CA ASP A 229 -9.51 -16.17 -1.22
C ASP A 229 -10.24 -17.45 -1.63
N GLY A 230 -9.55 -18.34 -2.33
CA GLY A 230 -10.11 -19.64 -2.76
C GLY A 230 -10.31 -20.66 -1.64
N GLU A 231 -9.61 -20.56 -0.50
CA GLU A 231 -9.77 -21.46 0.64
C GLU A 231 -10.85 -20.95 1.63
N GLY A 232 -11.21 -19.65 1.60
CA GLY A 232 -12.23 -19.01 2.44
C GLY A 232 -13.41 -18.47 1.64
N ALA A 233 -14.20 -17.61 2.28
CA ALA A 233 -15.33 -16.92 1.62
C ALA A 233 -14.90 -15.60 0.97
N GLY A 234 -13.60 -15.32 0.92
CA GLY A 234 -13.02 -14.15 0.27
C GLY A 234 -11.81 -13.59 1.01
N ALA A 235 -11.02 -12.81 0.28
CA ALA A 235 -9.84 -12.13 0.82
C ALA A 235 -9.75 -10.66 0.36
N VAL A 236 -9.24 -9.82 1.25
CA VAL A 236 -8.93 -8.41 0.97
C VAL A 236 -7.45 -8.16 1.26
N VAL A 237 -6.74 -7.54 0.32
CA VAL A 237 -5.36 -7.10 0.54
C VAL A 237 -5.35 -5.59 0.72
N ALA A 238 -4.84 -5.15 1.85
CA ALA A 238 -4.80 -3.74 2.22
C ALA A 238 -3.35 -3.26 2.40
N VAL A 239 -3.00 -2.16 1.76
CA VAL A 239 -1.69 -1.52 1.86
C VAL A 239 -1.84 -0.05 2.21
N ARG A 240 -0.94 0.49 3.05
CA ARG A 240 -0.84 1.94 3.28
C ARG A 240 -0.38 2.63 2.00
N THR A 241 -0.92 3.82 1.73
CA THR A 241 -0.44 4.67 0.62
C THR A 241 1.08 4.83 0.68
N GLY A 242 1.74 4.56 -0.43
CA GLY A 242 3.18 4.66 -0.58
C GLY A 242 3.60 4.38 -2.01
N ASP A 243 4.82 4.80 -2.36
CA ASP A 243 5.41 4.49 -3.66
C ASP A 243 6.21 3.19 -3.55
N SER A 244 5.70 2.15 -4.20
CA SER A 244 6.37 0.83 -4.30
C SER A 244 6.93 0.59 -5.71
N GLY A 245 6.83 1.58 -6.60
CA GLY A 245 7.20 1.42 -8.01
C GLY A 245 6.38 0.34 -8.73
N GLY A 246 5.18 0.03 -8.24
CA GLY A 246 4.29 -0.98 -8.81
C GLY A 246 4.66 -2.43 -8.45
N ARG A 247 5.48 -2.65 -7.43
CA ARG A 247 5.99 -3.97 -7.01
C ARG A 247 5.35 -4.54 -5.76
N ASP A 248 4.46 -3.79 -5.09
CA ASP A 248 3.69 -4.31 -3.97
C ASP A 248 2.60 -5.31 -4.41
N ALA A 249 2.07 -6.06 -3.45
CA ALA A 249 1.07 -7.08 -3.71
C ALA A 249 -0.21 -6.52 -4.35
N VAL A 250 -0.64 -5.32 -3.97
CA VAL A 250 -1.82 -4.65 -4.54
C VAL A 250 -1.62 -4.34 -6.02
N SER A 251 -0.46 -3.76 -6.39
CA SER A 251 -0.13 -3.47 -7.79
C SER A 251 -0.07 -4.74 -8.64
N ILE A 252 0.49 -5.83 -8.09
CA ILE A 252 0.59 -7.13 -8.77
C ILE A 252 -0.79 -7.74 -8.97
N LEU A 253 -1.65 -7.73 -7.95
CA LEU A 253 -3.02 -8.22 -8.04
C LEU A 253 -3.81 -7.46 -9.11
N ARG A 254 -3.75 -6.12 -9.11
CA ARG A 254 -4.44 -5.27 -10.08
C ARG A 254 -3.95 -5.41 -11.52
N SER A 255 -2.68 -5.79 -11.72
CA SER A 255 -2.10 -6.00 -13.05
C SER A 255 -2.42 -7.37 -13.64
N SER A 256 -2.99 -8.28 -12.86
CA SER A 256 -3.33 -9.62 -13.29
C SER A 256 -4.69 -9.65 -14.01
N ALA A 257 -4.92 -10.69 -14.82
CA ALA A 257 -6.21 -10.93 -15.45
C ALA A 257 -7.19 -11.67 -14.54
N GLU A 258 -6.74 -12.14 -13.39
CA GLU A 258 -7.54 -12.82 -12.37
C GLU A 258 -8.00 -11.75 -11.36
N GLU A 259 -9.29 -11.51 -11.29
CA GLU A 259 -9.90 -10.49 -10.44
C GLU A 259 -10.61 -11.14 -9.23
N ASP A 260 -9.89 -11.97 -8.46
CA ASP A 260 -10.53 -12.74 -7.39
C ASP A 260 -10.43 -12.04 -6.03
N VAL A 261 -9.38 -11.24 -5.80
CA VAL A 261 -9.06 -10.62 -4.51
C VAL A 261 -9.34 -9.13 -4.54
N SER A 262 -10.09 -8.64 -3.58
CA SER A 262 -10.29 -7.20 -3.41
C SER A 262 -9.02 -6.52 -2.87
N THR A 263 -8.74 -5.31 -3.34
CA THR A 263 -7.52 -4.58 -2.95
C THR A 263 -7.82 -3.16 -2.49
N ILE A 264 -7.10 -2.72 -1.45
CA ILE A 264 -7.17 -1.38 -0.87
C ILE A 264 -5.76 -0.78 -0.87
N ASP A 265 -5.57 0.44 -1.37
CA ASP A 265 -4.26 1.08 -1.46
C ASP A 265 -4.04 2.28 -0.51
N ASP A 266 -4.99 2.55 0.36
CA ASP A 266 -4.98 3.66 1.31
C ASP A 266 -5.34 3.24 2.75
N ALA A 267 -5.02 2.01 3.13
CA ALA A 267 -5.36 1.42 4.43
C ALA A 267 -4.91 2.23 5.66
N GLY A 268 -3.99 3.18 5.49
CA GLY A 268 -3.55 4.09 6.54
C GLY A 268 -4.51 5.24 6.84
N THR A 269 -5.56 5.43 6.05
CA THR A 269 -6.55 6.50 6.20
C THR A 269 -7.86 5.97 6.79
N GLU A 270 -8.69 6.85 7.34
CA GLU A 270 -10.03 6.49 7.81
C GLU A 270 -10.92 6.00 6.65
N ALA A 271 -10.80 6.65 5.49
CA ALA A 271 -11.51 6.24 4.27
C ALA A 271 -11.08 4.85 3.80
N GLY A 272 -9.78 4.53 3.83
CA GLY A 272 -9.25 3.23 3.45
C GLY A 272 -9.65 2.11 4.41
N ARG A 273 -9.73 2.39 5.71
CA ARG A 273 -10.23 1.43 6.72
C ARG A 273 -11.71 1.13 6.51
N LEU A 274 -12.52 2.16 6.25
CA LEU A 274 -13.91 2.01 5.85
C LEU A 274 -14.03 1.15 4.58
N ALA A 275 -13.25 1.47 3.54
CA ALA A 275 -13.24 0.72 2.28
C ALA A 275 -12.83 -0.75 2.49
N THR A 276 -11.83 -1.02 3.36
CA THR A 276 -11.41 -2.38 3.73
C THR A 276 -12.57 -3.20 4.31
N THR A 277 -13.30 -2.63 5.26
CA THR A 277 -14.43 -3.31 5.90
C THR A 277 -15.59 -3.54 4.93
N LEU A 278 -15.87 -2.57 4.07
CA LEU A 278 -16.89 -2.73 3.03
C LEU A 278 -16.49 -3.76 1.97
N ALA A 279 -15.19 -3.84 1.61
CA ALA A 279 -14.69 -4.85 0.68
C ALA A 279 -14.77 -6.26 1.26
N LEU A 280 -14.51 -6.44 2.57
CA LEU A 280 -14.75 -7.72 3.26
C LEU A 280 -16.22 -8.12 3.22
N ALA A 281 -17.13 -7.17 3.41
CA ALA A 281 -18.56 -7.43 3.31
C ALA A 281 -19.00 -7.74 1.87
N GLU A 282 -18.44 -7.05 0.88
CA GLU A 282 -18.70 -7.31 -0.54
C GLU A 282 -18.25 -8.71 -0.97
N GLN A 283 -17.11 -9.20 -0.46
CA GLN A 283 -16.61 -10.56 -0.70
C GLN A 283 -17.62 -11.63 -0.24
N LEU A 284 -18.31 -11.42 0.87
CA LEU A 284 -19.36 -12.34 1.34
C LEU A 284 -20.52 -12.47 0.35
N ASP A 285 -20.78 -11.42 -0.42
CA ASP A 285 -21.82 -11.40 -1.46
C ASP A 285 -21.29 -11.86 -2.83
N GLY A 286 -20.02 -12.30 -2.89
CA GLY A 286 -19.33 -12.73 -4.12
C GLY A 286 -18.93 -11.56 -5.04
N GLY A 287 -18.91 -10.34 -4.51
CA GLY A 287 -18.40 -9.17 -5.21
C GLY A 287 -16.91 -8.94 -4.90
N GLN A 288 -16.23 -8.18 -5.77
CA GLN A 288 -14.82 -7.86 -5.65
C GLN A 288 -14.49 -6.55 -6.35
N GLY A 289 -13.37 -5.92 -5.97
CA GLY A 289 -12.94 -4.71 -6.62
C GLY A 289 -11.61 -4.15 -6.12
N HIS A 290 -11.14 -3.13 -6.81
CA HIS A 290 -9.89 -2.45 -6.52
C HIS A 290 -10.19 -1.03 -6.05
N TYR A 291 -9.93 -0.75 -4.77
CA TYR A 291 -10.36 0.49 -4.12
C TYR A 291 -9.17 1.29 -3.60
N GLY A 292 -9.39 2.60 -3.48
CA GLY A 292 -8.41 3.52 -2.91
C GLY A 292 -8.14 4.75 -3.77
N LEU A 293 -6.94 5.31 -3.65
CA LEU A 293 -6.55 6.60 -4.21
C LEU A 293 -5.60 6.50 -5.42
N ARG A 294 -5.04 5.32 -5.70
CA ARG A 294 -4.13 5.14 -6.85
C ARG A 294 -4.91 5.21 -8.17
N PRO A 295 -4.25 5.63 -9.28
CA PRO A 295 -4.90 5.76 -10.59
C PRO A 295 -5.46 4.46 -11.16
N ASP A 296 -4.98 3.30 -10.70
CA ASP A 296 -5.43 1.96 -11.08
C ASP A 296 -6.55 1.40 -10.18
N ALA A 297 -7.00 2.17 -9.19
CA ALA A 297 -8.20 1.85 -8.44
C ALA A 297 -9.46 2.08 -9.28
N THR A 298 -10.44 1.19 -9.16
CA THR A 298 -11.73 1.30 -9.88
C THR A 298 -12.68 2.29 -9.22
N ALA A 299 -12.58 2.44 -7.89
CA ALA A 299 -13.34 3.39 -7.08
C ALA A 299 -12.62 3.67 -5.76
N ALA A 300 -13.05 4.68 -5.02
CA ALA A 300 -12.51 4.96 -3.68
C ALA A 300 -12.92 3.91 -2.64
N ALA A 301 -14.12 3.34 -2.76
CA ALA A 301 -14.66 2.31 -1.88
C ALA A 301 -15.72 1.48 -2.63
N PRO A 302 -16.09 0.29 -2.11
CA PRO A 302 -17.24 -0.47 -2.60
C PRO A 302 -18.53 0.34 -2.59
N SER A 303 -19.41 0.04 -3.53
CA SER A 303 -20.75 0.63 -3.54
C SER A 303 -21.56 0.09 -2.35
N LEU A 304 -22.21 0.99 -1.62
CA LEU A 304 -23.12 0.54 -0.57
C LEU A 304 -24.32 -0.17 -1.23
N PRO A 305 -24.69 -1.38 -0.78
CA PRO A 305 -25.91 -2.02 -1.27
C PRO A 305 -27.12 -1.15 -0.93
N PRO A 306 -28.17 -1.18 -1.75
CA PRO A 306 -29.36 -0.41 -1.49
C PRO A 306 -29.92 -0.78 -0.10
N THR A 307 -30.31 0.24 0.66
CA THR A 307 -30.95 0.01 1.97
C THR A 307 -32.18 -0.86 1.77
N PRO A 308 -32.34 -1.98 2.49
CA PRO A 308 -33.53 -2.78 2.36
C PRO A 308 -34.77 -1.92 2.66
N GLU A 309 -35.73 -1.92 1.76
CA GLU A 309 -37.00 -1.25 1.99
C GLU A 309 -37.67 -1.88 3.23
N ARG A 310 -37.94 -1.04 4.22
CA ARG A 310 -38.61 -1.47 5.49
C ARG A 310 -40.08 -1.77 5.27
#